data_8c1aad6e48026bf4f78bac72c11c1f60
#
_entry.id   8c1aad6e48026bf4f78bac72c11c1f60
#
_cell.length_a   1.000
_cell.length_b   1.000
_cell.length_c   1.000
_cell.angle_alpha   90.00
_cell.angle_beta   90.00
_cell.angle_gamma   90.00
#
_symmetry.space_group_name_H-M   'P 1'
#
loop_
_entity.id
_entity.type
_entity.pdbx_description
1 polymer ?
#
loop_
_entity_poly.entity_id
_entity_poly.type
_entity_poly.pdbx_seq_one_letter_code
_entity_poly.pdbx_strand_id
1 'polypeptide(L)'
;MIDQDANKHLKFNAVEVEGGTTPSKLYAAWSEYGEGRPVVVANAGFFNMRTLESVSLLVNEGKVDAPDVRSVTRTNANGEKVTVYPIHAAFGQMPDGSYEAQWIFCQPEKDYHPYVYPFAVGNDDSLRLYSPAPPAVGQLGSYPWQVVDAVAAGPMLVKNGRDVSLESSLGESYYRTIGGKARHNRTAIGLTDDGKLVIMVVDGRGMNGSVGCTLSELAEFLMELGVVEGVNLDGGGSSAIVNWDGELVNHPSDGGKRPERIERVVPTFVVISEEK
;
A
#
# COMPACT_ATOMS: atom_id res chain seq x y z
N MET A 1 0.18 -10.53 12.68
CA MET A 1 -0.99 -9.81 13.20
C MET A 1 -0.61 -9.16 14.51
N ILE A 2 -0.97 -7.90 14.70
CA ILE A 2 -0.60 -7.09 15.86
C ILE A 2 -1.88 -6.64 16.54
N ASP A 3 -2.05 -7.02 17.80
CA ASP A 3 -3.17 -6.61 18.65
C ASP A 3 -2.81 -5.26 19.30
N GLN A 4 -3.42 -4.18 18.82
CA GLN A 4 -3.14 -2.82 19.28
C GLN A 4 -3.63 -2.58 20.72
N ASP A 5 -4.75 -3.19 21.13
CA ASP A 5 -5.25 -3.06 22.51
C ASP A 5 -4.34 -3.74 23.53
N ALA A 6 -3.79 -4.91 23.17
CA ALA A 6 -2.80 -5.60 23.99
C ALA A 6 -1.40 -4.96 23.93
N ASN A 7 -1.10 -4.19 22.85
CA ASN A 7 0.22 -3.65 22.56
C ASN A 7 0.18 -2.12 22.33
N LYS A 8 -0.44 -1.37 23.24
CA LYS A 8 -0.57 0.10 23.18
C LYS A 8 0.76 0.86 23.13
N HIS A 9 1.86 0.17 23.38
CA HIS A 9 3.21 0.67 23.27
C HIS A 9 3.81 0.53 21.86
N LEU A 10 3.04 0.02 20.90
CA LEU A 10 3.48 -0.11 19.51
C LEU A 10 3.00 1.09 18.69
N LYS A 11 3.93 1.69 17.97
CA LYS A 11 3.70 2.81 17.05
C LYS A 11 3.70 2.28 15.60
N PHE A 12 2.72 2.73 14.83
CA PHE A 12 2.72 2.62 13.38
C PHE A 12 3.52 3.80 12.79
N ASN A 13 4.43 3.53 11.87
CA ASN A 13 5.22 4.56 11.21
C ASN A 13 5.18 4.31 9.69
N ALA A 14 4.88 5.36 8.94
CA ALA A 14 5.05 5.41 7.50
C ALA A 14 6.38 6.13 7.19
N VAL A 15 7.32 5.45 6.54
CA VAL A 15 8.71 5.92 6.42
C VAL A 15 9.14 6.01 4.97
N GLU A 16 9.73 7.14 4.56
CA GLU A 16 10.47 7.28 3.31
C GLU A 16 11.97 7.32 3.60
N VAL A 17 12.74 6.62 2.78
CA VAL A 17 14.21 6.64 2.81
C VAL A 17 14.70 7.16 1.46
N GLU A 18 15.31 8.33 1.46
CA GLU A 18 15.88 8.93 0.24
C GLU A 18 16.92 7.99 -0.38
N GLY A 19 16.79 7.75 -1.69
CA GLY A 19 17.63 6.78 -2.39
C GLY A 19 17.32 5.31 -2.09
N GLY A 20 16.34 5.06 -1.23
CA GLY A 20 15.86 3.72 -0.90
C GLY A 20 16.83 2.86 -0.08
N THR A 21 16.29 1.83 0.51
CA THR A 21 17.04 0.79 1.22
C THR A 21 16.32 -0.55 1.14
N THR A 22 16.81 -1.59 1.81
CA THR A 22 16.07 -2.85 1.96
C THR A 22 15.41 -2.93 3.34
N PRO A 23 14.29 -3.66 3.52
CA PRO A 23 13.66 -3.85 4.83
C PRO A 23 14.62 -4.30 5.92
N SER A 24 15.51 -5.27 5.63
CA SER A 24 16.50 -5.73 6.62
C SER A 24 17.53 -4.66 6.99
N LYS A 25 17.97 -3.83 6.05
CA LYS A 25 18.88 -2.72 6.33
C LYS A 25 18.20 -1.63 7.12
N LEU A 26 16.94 -1.29 6.79
CA LEU A 26 16.16 -0.32 7.55
C LEU A 26 15.97 -0.81 9.00
N TYR A 27 15.62 -2.09 9.19
CA TYR A 27 15.52 -2.67 10.53
C TYR A 27 16.80 -2.46 11.34
N ALA A 28 17.95 -2.77 10.74
CA ALA A 28 19.24 -2.62 11.42
C ALA A 28 19.63 -1.16 11.70
N ALA A 29 19.21 -0.22 10.87
CA ALA A 29 19.49 1.21 10.97
C ALA A 29 18.33 2.02 11.59
N TRP A 30 17.33 1.36 12.17
CA TRP A 30 16.07 2.02 12.59
C TRP A 30 16.27 3.24 13.49
N SER A 31 17.28 3.23 14.38
CA SER A 31 17.58 4.36 15.26
C SER A 31 17.94 5.67 14.54
N GLU A 32 18.21 5.62 13.24
CA GLU A 32 18.47 6.80 12.40
C GLU A 32 17.16 7.38 11.82
N TYR A 33 16.08 6.61 11.80
CA TYR A 33 14.82 6.96 11.14
C TYR A 33 13.63 7.09 12.09
N GLY A 34 13.70 6.47 13.27
CA GLY A 34 12.59 6.45 14.21
C GLY A 34 13.02 6.15 15.64
N GLU A 35 12.04 6.12 16.51
CA GLU A 35 12.23 5.85 17.93
C GLU A 35 11.87 4.40 18.30
N GLY A 36 12.39 3.95 19.44
CA GLY A 36 12.15 2.62 19.96
C GLY A 36 12.85 1.51 19.20
N ARG A 37 12.36 0.29 19.36
CA ARG A 37 12.86 -0.90 18.66
C ARG A 37 11.88 -1.30 17.55
N PRO A 38 12.35 -1.58 16.33
CA PRO A 38 11.45 -2.07 15.28
C PRO A 38 10.98 -3.49 15.62
N VAL A 39 9.69 -3.74 15.42
CA VAL A 39 9.04 -5.04 15.63
C VAL A 39 8.72 -5.70 14.29
N VAL A 40 8.30 -4.89 13.32
CA VAL A 40 8.05 -5.32 11.94
C VAL A 40 8.52 -4.22 10.99
N VAL A 41 9.20 -4.61 9.92
CA VAL A 41 9.50 -3.73 8.78
C VAL A 41 9.03 -4.41 7.50
N ALA A 42 8.19 -3.74 6.72
CA ALA A 42 7.71 -4.22 5.44
C ALA A 42 7.78 -3.12 4.37
N ASN A 43 7.87 -3.49 3.10
CA ASN A 43 7.74 -2.55 2.00
C ASN A 43 6.33 -1.94 1.95
N ALA A 44 6.21 -0.71 1.42
CA ALA A 44 4.94 0.00 1.34
C ALA A 44 4.49 0.29 -0.10
N GLY A 45 4.51 1.55 -0.52
CA GLY A 45 3.90 2.04 -1.75
C GLY A 45 4.65 1.73 -3.04
N PHE A 46 4.01 2.03 -4.17
CA PHE A 46 4.63 1.96 -5.48
C PHE A 46 5.64 3.09 -5.68
N PHE A 47 6.65 2.85 -6.49
CA PHE A 47 7.71 3.81 -6.75
C PHE A 47 8.27 3.69 -8.17
N ASN A 48 8.99 4.72 -8.59
CA ASN A 48 9.72 4.71 -9.85
C ASN A 48 11.01 3.90 -9.71
N MET A 49 11.11 2.78 -10.41
CA MET A 49 12.26 1.86 -10.37
C MET A 49 13.60 2.49 -10.79
N ARG A 50 13.60 3.66 -11.45
CA ARG A 50 14.83 4.33 -11.92
C ARG A 50 15.30 5.40 -10.95
N THR A 51 14.35 6.16 -10.38
CA THR A 51 14.65 7.30 -9.50
C THR A 51 14.53 6.95 -8.03
N LEU A 52 13.86 5.84 -7.70
CA LEU A 52 13.48 5.43 -6.35
C LEU A 52 12.57 6.45 -5.64
N GLU A 53 11.92 7.34 -6.38
CA GLU A 53 10.92 8.25 -5.87
C GLU A 53 9.59 7.53 -5.69
N SER A 54 8.90 7.76 -4.56
CA SER A 54 7.54 7.26 -4.37
C SER A 54 6.58 7.84 -5.41
N VAL A 55 5.68 7.02 -5.90
CA VAL A 55 4.52 7.45 -6.72
C VAL A 55 3.20 7.20 -6.01
N SER A 56 3.27 6.86 -4.73
CA SER A 56 2.13 6.62 -3.86
C SER A 56 2.21 7.53 -2.64
N LEU A 57 1.05 7.90 -2.08
CA LEU A 57 0.99 8.74 -0.87
C LEU A 57 1.81 8.12 0.27
N LEU A 58 2.59 8.98 0.91
CA LEU A 58 3.15 8.73 2.23
C LEU A 58 2.92 9.97 3.10
N VAL A 59 2.28 9.76 4.23
CA VAL A 59 2.13 10.76 5.30
C VAL A 59 2.89 10.27 6.51
N ASN A 60 3.73 11.13 7.06
CA ASN A 60 4.52 10.88 8.26
C ASN A 60 4.28 12.03 9.24
N GLU A 61 3.83 11.72 10.45
CA GLU A 61 3.54 12.70 11.51
C GLU A 61 2.65 13.87 11.03
N GLY A 62 1.64 13.56 10.22
CA GLY A 62 0.68 14.52 9.66
C GLY A 62 1.19 15.33 8.47
N LYS A 63 2.42 15.09 8.02
CA LYS A 63 3.03 15.76 6.87
C LYS A 63 3.04 14.83 5.65
N VAL A 64 2.65 15.34 4.49
CA VAL A 64 2.77 14.63 3.22
C VAL A 64 4.25 14.69 2.77
N ASP A 65 4.96 13.58 2.92
CA ASP A 65 6.34 13.46 2.45
C ASP A 65 6.37 13.06 0.96
N ALA A 66 5.47 12.18 0.54
CA ALA A 66 5.26 11.87 -0.88
C ALA A 66 3.76 11.95 -1.24
N PRO A 67 3.36 12.73 -2.24
CA PRO A 67 1.98 12.72 -2.73
C PRO A 67 1.73 11.51 -3.64
N ASP A 68 0.48 11.06 -3.70
CA ASP A 68 0.06 10.05 -4.66
C ASP A 68 0.13 10.56 -6.10
N VAL A 69 0.40 9.66 -7.06
CA VAL A 69 0.38 9.99 -8.49
C VAL A 69 -1.03 10.43 -8.92
N ARG A 70 -1.13 11.64 -9.46
CA ARG A 70 -2.41 12.29 -9.76
C ARG A 70 -3.00 11.96 -11.12
N SER A 71 -2.16 11.55 -12.04
CA SER A 71 -2.61 11.23 -13.38
C SER A 71 -1.76 10.13 -13.99
N VAL A 72 -2.40 9.32 -14.79
CA VAL A 72 -1.73 8.28 -15.58
C VAL A 72 -2.19 8.36 -17.02
N THR A 73 -1.27 8.09 -17.96
CA THR A 73 -1.62 7.98 -19.37
C THR A 73 -2.00 6.55 -19.68
N ARG A 74 -3.16 6.38 -20.32
CA ARG A 74 -3.66 5.09 -20.80
C ARG A 74 -3.90 5.15 -22.29
N THR A 75 -3.87 4.00 -22.95
CA THR A 75 -4.30 3.88 -24.35
C THR A 75 -5.73 3.33 -24.33
N ASN A 76 -6.68 4.10 -24.87
CA ASN A 76 -8.08 3.68 -24.92
C ASN A 76 -8.32 2.57 -25.97
N ALA A 77 -9.56 2.08 -26.05
CA ALA A 77 -9.94 1.02 -26.99
C ALA A 77 -9.74 1.41 -28.47
N ASN A 78 -9.69 2.71 -28.78
CA ASN A 78 -9.47 3.25 -30.11
C ASN A 78 -7.97 3.44 -30.45
N GLY A 79 -7.06 3.12 -29.51
CA GLY A 79 -5.62 3.32 -29.67
C GLY A 79 -5.14 4.74 -29.34
N GLU A 80 -5.99 5.60 -28.79
CA GLU A 80 -5.65 6.98 -28.44
C GLU A 80 -5.08 7.05 -27.02
N LYS A 81 -4.10 7.93 -26.80
CA LYS A 81 -3.58 8.22 -25.48
C LYS A 81 -4.51 9.17 -24.74
N VAL A 82 -4.99 8.74 -23.60
CA VAL A 82 -5.86 9.53 -22.72
C VAL A 82 -5.20 9.68 -21.34
N THR A 83 -5.34 10.86 -20.74
CA THR A 83 -4.96 11.10 -19.34
C THR A 83 -6.16 10.81 -18.46
N VAL A 84 -5.94 10.01 -17.41
CA VAL A 84 -6.94 9.67 -16.41
C VAL A 84 -6.43 10.06 -15.03
N TYR A 85 -7.34 10.31 -14.09
CA TYR A 85 -7.03 10.82 -12.75
C TYR A 85 -7.60 9.83 -11.72
N PRO A 86 -6.87 8.74 -11.45
CA PRO A 86 -7.34 7.70 -10.55
C PRO A 86 -7.40 8.19 -9.10
N ILE A 87 -8.37 7.67 -8.37
CA ILE A 87 -8.46 7.73 -6.92
C ILE A 87 -7.91 6.41 -6.42
N HIS A 88 -6.92 6.42 -5.55
CA HIS A 88 -6.23 5.23 -5.09
C HIS A 88 -6.54 4.90 -3.63
N ALA A 89 -6.36 3.63 -3.27
CA ALA A 89 -6.52 3.18 -1.90
C ALA A 89 -5.30 3.54 -1.04
N ALA A 90 -5.56 3.94 0.18
CA ALA A 90 -4.56 4.21 1.21
C ALA A 90 -5.00 3.62 2.55
N PHE A 91 -4.04 3.32 3.42
CA PHE A 91 -4.23 2.85 4.78
C PHE A 91 -3.50 3.80 5.72
N GLY A 92 -4.16 4.23 6.81
CA GLY A 92 -3.55 5.19 7.72
C GLY A 92 -4.06 5.12 9.14
N GLN A 93 -3.28 5.72 10.04
CA GLN A 93 -3.59 5.93 11.44
C GLN A 93 -4.19 7.33 11.65
N MET A 94 -5.31 7.38 12.35
CA MET A 94 -6.00 8.61 12.72
C MET A 94 -5.41 9.22 14.00
N PRO A 95 -5.65 10.51 14.30
CA PRO A 95 -5.14 11.16 15.51
C PRO A 95 -5.63 10.56 16.83
N ASP A 96 -6.75 9.83 16.82
CA ASP A 96 -7.27 9.11 17.98
C ASP A 96 -6.65 7.71 18.16
N GLY A 97 -5.72 7.33 17.28
CA GLY A 97 -5.05 6.04 17.28
C GLY A 97 -5.78 4.94 16.49
N SER A 98 -6.99 5.19 16.01
CA SER A 98 -7.71 4.25 15.15
C SER A 98 -7.09 4.16 13.76
N TYR A 99 -7.47 3.13 13.02
CA TYR A 99 -6.98 2.92 11.64
C TYR A 99 -8.15 2.83 10.67
N GLU A 100 -7.89 3.25 9.43
CA GLU A 100 -8.86 3.11 8.36
C GLU A 100 -8.20 2.94 7.00
N ALA A 101 -8.90 2.29 6.07
CA ALA A 101 -8.55 2.28 4.65
C ALA A 101 -9.52 3.18 3.89
N GLN A 102 -9.01 4.07 3.04
CA GLN A 102 -9.81 5.02 2.29
C GLN A 102 -9.36 5.10 0.83
N TRP A 103 -10.27 5.50 -0.06
CA TRP A 103 -9.92 5.94 -1.39
C TRP A 103 -9.60 7.42 -1.37
N ILE A 104 -8.42 7.79 -1.82
CA ILE A 104 -7.91 9.17 -1.72
C ILE A 104 -7.47 9.73 -3.06
N PHE A 105 -7.49 11.06 -3.13
CA PHE A 105 -6.84 11.84 -4.18
C PHE A 105 -6.13 13.04 -3.55
N CYS A 106 -4.84 13.25 -3.90
CA CYS A 106 -4.05 14.36 -3.37
C CYS A 106 -4.38 15.65 -4.13
N GLN A 107 -4.88 16.65 -3.43
CA GLN A 107 -5.33 17.92 -4.01
C GLN A 107 -4.18 18.93 -4.07
N PRO A 108 -3.68 19.33 -5.27
CA PRO A 108 -2.54 20.24 -5.40
C PRO A 108 -2.80 21.62 -4.83
N GLU A 109 -4.03 22.12 -5.00
CA GLU A 109 -4.46 23.42 -4.46
C GLU A 109 -4.57 23.42 -2.92
N LYS A 110 -4.31 22.30 -2.29
CA LYS A 110 -4.31 22.06 -0.84
C LYS A 110 -2.99 21.46 -0.37
N ASP A 111 -1.88 21.88 -0.96
CA ASP A 111 -0.52 21.38 -0.66
C ASP A 111 -0.42 19.85 -0.72
N TYR A 112 -1.10 19.24 -1.71
CA TYR A 112 -1.22 17.80 -1.91
C TYR A 112 -1.86 17.04 -0.75
N HIS A 113 -2.57 17.72 0.16
CA HIS A 113 -3.32 17.05 1.22
C HIS A 113 -4.29 16.02 0.65
N PRO A 114 -4.32 14.78 1.19
CA PRO A 114 -5.23 13.74 0.71
C PRO A 114 -6.68 14.04 1.09
N TYR A 115 -7.58 13.86 0.14
CA TYR A 115 -9.03 13.93 0.33
C TYR A 115 -9.64 12.56 0.12
N VAL A 116 -10.55 12.17 1.00
CA VAL A 116 -11.30 10.92 0.92
C VAL A 116 -12.43 11.05 -0.09
N TYR A 117 -12.61 10.00 -0.88
CA TYR A 117 -13.73 9.84 -1.80
C TYR A 117 -14.49 8.54 -1.48
N PRO A 118 -15.81 8.46 -1.71
CA PRO A 118 -16.63 7.33 -1.27
C PRO A 118 -16.37 6.04 -2.06
N PHE A 119 -15.73 6.13 -3.21
CA PHE A 119 -15.37 5.00 -4.08
C PHE A 119 -14.29 5.41 -5.09
N ALA A 120 -13.58 4.43 -5.63
CA ALA A 120 -12.71 4.66 -6.79
C ALA A 120 -13.56 5.00 -8.01
N VAL A 121 -13.23 6.10 -8.67
CA VAL A 121 -13.89 6.46 -9.94
C VAL A 121 -13.35 5.55 -11.04
N GLY A 122 -14.24 4.92 -11.82
CA GLY A 122 -13.85 4.03 -12.89
C GLY A 122 -12.93 4.70 -13.92
N ASN A 123 -11.71 4.17 -14.01
CA ASN A 123 -10.68 4.63 -14.93
C ASN A 123 -10.16 3.49 -15.81
N ASP A 124 -10.96 2.43 -15.97
CA ASP A 124 -10.58 1.26 -16.75
C ASP A 124 -11.12 1.31 -18.18
N ASP A 125 -10.23 1.14 -19.14
CA ASP A 125 -10.49 1.06 -20.57
C ASP A 125 -11.51 -0.01 -20.94
N SER A 126 -11.49 -1.16 -20.27
CA SER A 126 -12.36 -2.29 -20.59
C SER A 126 -13.82 -1.97 -20.30
N LEU A 127 -14.07 -1.09 -19.34
CA LEU A 127 -15.40 -0.60 -18.96
C LEU A 127 -15.75 0.73 -19.62
N ARG A 128 -14.83 1.36 -20.36
CA ARG A 128 -14.97 2.70 -20.95
C ARG A 128 -15.33 3.79 -19.93
N LEU A 129 -14.89 3.59 -18.70
CA LEU A 129 -15.09 4.52 -17.60
C LEU A 129 -13.81 5.33 -17.39
N TYR A 130 -13.87 6.61 -17.69
CA TYR A 130 -12.72 7.53 -17.51
C TYR A 130 -13.12 8.69 -16.63
N SER A 131 -12.20 9.08 -15.74
CA SER A 131 -12.26 10.39 -15.11
C SER A 131 -11.49 11.38 -16.03
N PRO A 132 -12.17 12.19 -16.86
CA PRO A 132 -11.52 13.07 -17.82
C PRO A 132 -10.89 14.31 -17.17
N ALA A 133 -11.16 14.53 -15.87
CA ALA A 133 -10.67 15.64 -15.08
C ALA A 133 -10.31 15.17 -13.68
N PRO A 134 -9.39 15.88 -12.98
CA PRO A 134 -9.10 15.59 -11.57
C PRO A 134 -10.37 15.67 -10.73
N PRO A 135 -10.53 14.80 -9.71
CA PRO A 135 -11.61 14.92 -8.73
C PRO A 135 -11.51 16.27 -8.00
N ALA A 136 -12.61 17.00 -7.90
CA ALA A 136 -12.63 18.30 -7.23
C ALA A 136 -12.88 18.15 -5.72
N VAL A 137 -12.36 19.14 -4.95
CA VAL A 137 -12.68 19.25 -3.51
C VAL A 137 -14.20 19.39 -3.32
N GLY A 138 -14.76 18.60 -2.41
CA GLY A 138 -16.21 18.55 -2.14
C GLY A 138 -17.02 17.73 -3.15
N GLN A 139 -16.41 17.32 -4.27
CA GLN A 139 -17.08 16.44 -5.22
C GLN A 139 -17.41 15.09 -4.56
N LEU A 140 -18.61 14.55 -4.81
CA LEU A 140 -19.10 13.29 -4.24
C LEU A 140 -19.08 13.25 -2.71
N GLY A 141 -19.08 14.43 -2.04
CA GLY A 141 -18.98 14.51 -0.58
C GLY A 141 -17.57 14.30 -0.04
N SER A 142 -16.53 14.47 -0.86
CA SER A 142 -15.14 14.33 -0.42
C SER A 142 -14.78 15.31 0.70
N TYR A 143 -13.92 14.86 1.60
CA TYR A 143 -13.46 15.61 2.77
C TYR A 143 -11.96 15.39 3.00
N PRO A 144 -11.26 16.34 3.69
CA PRO A 144 -9.84 16.17 4.00
C PRO A 144 -9.60 14.98 4.91
N TRP A 145 -8.61 14.14 4.57
CA TRP A 145 -8.23 12.99 5.37
C TRP A 145 -7.22 13.38 6.44
N GLN A 146 -7.66 13.44 7.69
CA GLN A 146 -6.84 13.86 8.82
C GLN A 146 -6.08 12.67 9.40
N VAL A 147 -5.01 12.24 8.77
CA VAL A 147 -4.17 11.12 9.22
C VAL A 147 -2.87 11.62 9.86
N VAL A 148 -2.33 10.82 10.79
CA VAL A 148 -1.00 11.00 11.37
C VAL A 148 0.05 10.32 10.50
N ASP A 149 -0.13 9.03 10.25
CA ASP A 149 0.73 8.24 9.38
C ASP A 149 -0.12 7.48 8.38
N ALA A 150 0.29 7.48 7.10
CA ALA A 150 -0.44 6.76 6.06
C ALA A 150 0.48 6.32 4.92
N VAL A 151 0.12 5.21 4.31
CA VAL A 151 0.72 4.69 3.08
C VAL A 151 -0.37 4.39 2.06
N ALA A 152 -0.12 4.75 0.80
CA ALA A 152 -0.96 4.34 -0.30
C ALA A 152 -0.23 3.35 -1.20
N ALA A 153 -1.01 2.57 -1.92
CA ALA A 153 -0.63 1.83 -3.10
C ALA A 153 -1.92 1.45 -3.86
N GLY A 154 -2.57 0.36 -3.46
CA GLY A 154 -3.83 -0.10 -4.04
C GLY A 154 -3.66 -1.34 -4.91
N PRO A 155 -4.77 -1.93 -5.32
CA PRO A 155 -6.13 -1.45 -5.04
C PRO A 155 -6.60 -1.75 -3.61
N MET A 156 -7.74 -1.17 -3.22
CA MET A 156 -8.50 -1.64 -2.07
C MET A 156 -8.85 -3.11 -2.28
N LEU A 157 -8.59 -3.93 -1.27
CA LEU A 157 -8.87 -5.36 -1.30
C LEU A 157 -10.16 -5.69 -0.57
N VAL A 158 -10.26 -5.21 0.67
CA VAL A 158 -11.39 -5.43 1.56
C VAL A 158 -11.91 -4.09 2.04
N LYS A 159 -13.22 -3.88 1.94
CA LYS A 159 -13.91 -2.68 2.46
C LYS A 159 -15.20 -3.10 3.16
N ASN A 160 -15.34 -2.71 4.43
CA ASN A 160 -16.49 -3.11 5.26
C ASN A 160 -16.70 -4.64 5.26
N GLY A 161 -15.64 -5.43 5.36
CA GLY A 161 -15.67 -6.89 5.39
C GLY A 161 -16.06 -7.56 4.06
N ARG A 162 -15.97 -6.86 2.93
CA ARG A 162 -16.30 -7.40 1.59
C ARG A 162 -15.08 -7.35 0.68
N ASP A 163 -14.90 -8.37 -0.14
CA ASP A 163 -13.94 -8.34 -1.25
C ASP A 163 -14.40 -7.31 -2.29
N VAL A 164 -13.60 -6.26 -2.46
CA VAL A 164 -13.78 -5.20 -3.46
C VAL A 164 -12.61 -5.17 -4.44
N SER A 165 -11.72 -6.16 -4.41
CA SER A 165 -10.43 -6.18 -5.11
C SER A 165 -10.57 -6.02 -6.62
N LEU A 166 -11.57 -6.65 -7.24
CA LEU A 166 -11.79 -6.57 -8.68
C LEU A 166 -12.29 -5.18 -9.08
N GLU A 167 -13.35 -4.69 -8.46
CA GLU A 167 -13.94 -3.38 -8.79
C GLU A 167 -12.97 -2.24 -8.50
N SER A 168 -12.23 -2.33 -7.39
CA SER A 168 -11.20 -1.35 -7.03
C SER A 168 -10.03 -1.37 -8.00
N SER A 169 -9.53 -2.54 -8.40
CA SER A 169 -8.44 -2.62 -9.37
C SER A 169 -8.81 -2.02 -10.73
N LEU A 170 -10.07 -2.10 -11.13
CA LEU A 170 -10.61 -1.44 -12.31
C LEU A 170 -10.72 0.08 -12.09
N GLY A 171 -11.39 0.50 -11.02
CA GLY A 171 -11.62 1.91 -10.69
C GLY A 171 -10.34 2.69 -10.41
N GLU A 172 -9.36 2.06 -9.78
CA GLU A 172 -8.05 2.64 -9.47
C GLU A 172 -7.03 2.54 -10.63
N SER A 173 -7.43 2.05 -11.79
CA SER A 173 -6.55 1.85 -12.97
C SER A 173 -5.40 0.86 -12.78
N TYR A 174 -5.51 -0.08 -11.84
CA TYR A 174 -4.47 -1.07 -11.56
C TYR A 174 -4.65 -2.42 -12.25
N TYR A 175 -5.85 -2.73 -12.73
CA TYR A 175 -6.19 -4.06 -13.24
C TYR A 175 -5.18 -4.64 -14.24
N ARG A 176 -4.66 -3.82 -15.17
CA ARG A 176 -3.68 -4.25 -16.17
C ARG A 176 -2.24 -4.09 -15.70
N THR A 177 -1.95 -3.12 -14.85
CA THR A 177 -0.57 -2.73 -14.51
C THR A 177 0.05 -3.62 -13.46
N ILE A 178 -0.73 -4.08 -12.48
CA ILE A 178 -0.23 -4.95 -11.39
C ILE A 178 -0.69 -6.40 -11.54
N GLY A 179 -1.25 -6.77 -12.70
CA GLY A 179 -1.67 -8.14 -13.00
C GLY A 179 -2.79 -8.61 -12.09
N GLY A 180 -3.96 -7.92 -12.14
CA GLY A 180 -5.10 -8.19 -11.25
C GLY A 180 -5.55 -9.66 -11.19
N LYS A 181 -5.47 -10.40 -12.32
CA LYS A 181 -5.77 -11.84 -12.39
C LYS A 181 -4.54 -12.74 -12.33
N ALA A 182 -3.34 -12.18 -12.34
CA ALA A 182 -2.12 -12.96 -12.34
C ALA A 182 -1.65 -13.25 -10.91
N ARG A 183 -1.05 -14.42 -10.73
CA ARG A 183 -0.43 -14.80 -9.47
C ARG A 183 0.95 -14.17 -9.36
N HIS A 184 1.15 -13.40 -8.30
CA HIS A 184 2.41 -12.71 -7.99
C HIS A 184 2.71 -12.78 -6.50
N ASN A 185 3.96 -12.43 -6.13
CA ASN A 185 4.24 -12.01 -4.76
C ASN A 185 3.38 -10.80 -4.44
N ARG A 186 2.82 -10.76 -3.25
CA ARG A 186 1.95 -9.65 -2.81
C ARG A 186 2.36 -9.18 -1.42
N THR A 187 2.11 -7.91 -1.16
CA THR A 187 2.15 -7.31 0.18
C THR A 187 0.81 -6.64 0.40
N ALA A 188 0.26 -6.75 1.60
CA ALA A 188 -0.99 -6.09 1.98
C ALA A 188 -0.94 -5.66 3.44
N ILE A 189 -1.75 -4.65 3.74
CA ILE A 189 -2.02 -4.18 5.10
C ILE A 189 -3.54 -4.13 5.32
N GLY A 190 -3.98 -4.40 6.54
CA GLY A 190 -5.39 -4.34 6.87
C GLY A 190 -5.67 -4.25 8.36
N LEU A 191 -6.93 -3.97 8.67
CA LEU A 191 -7.49 -3.88 10.02
C LEU A 191 -8.59 -4.93 10.18
N THR A 192 -8.53 -5.69 11.26
CA THR A 192 -9.60 -6.62 11.63
C THR A 192 -10.74 -5.91 12.34
N ASP A 193 -11.91 -6.56 12.42
CA ASP A 193 -13.09 -6.03 13.12
C ASP A 193 -12.83 -5.82 14.62
N ASP A 194 -11.93 -6.62 15.22
CA ASP A 194 -11.49 -6.50 16.61
C ASP A 194 -10.26 -5.59 16.79
N GLY A 195 -9.93 -4.75 15.80
CA GLY A 195 -8.92 -3.70 15.89
C GLY A 195 -7.47 -4.14 15.72
N LYS A 196 -7.20 -5.35 15.23
CA LYS A 196 -5.83 -5.82 15.00
C LYS A 196 -5.29 -5.39 13.65
N LEU A 197 -4.03 -4.92 13.61
CA LEU A 197 -3.30 -4.70 12.37
C LEU A 197 -2.79 -6.02 11.79
N VAL A 198 -3.00 -6.19 10.49
CA VAL A 198 -2.47 -7.30 9.71
C VAL A 198 -1.52 -6.75 8.65
N ILE A 199 -0.26 -7.18 8.65
CA ILE A 199 0.67 -6.99 7.55
C ILE A 199 0.95 -8.37 6.98
N MET A 200 0.66 -8.56 5.69
CA MET A 200 0.74 -9.84 5.01
C MET A 200 1.68 -9.75 3.81
N VAL A 201 2.57 -10.73 3.71
CA VAL A 201 3.38 -10.96 2.50
C VAL A 201 3.14 -12.37 2.00
N VAL A 202 2.91 -12.51 0.70
CA VAL A 202 2.74 -13.79 0.01
C VAL A 202 3.90 -13.96 -0.96
N ASP A 203 4.66 -15.05 -0.79
CA ASP A 203 5.69 -15.44 -1.75
C ASP A 203 5.07 -15.86 -3.09
N GLY A 204 5.83 -15.74 -4.17
CA GLY A 204 5.36 -16.10 -5.50
C GLY A 204 6.50 -16.32 -6.48
N ARG A 205 6.17 -16.43 -7.79
CA ARG A 205 7.15 -16.65 -8.87
C ARG A 205 8.03 -17.89 -8.66
N GLY A 206 7.53 -18.89 -7.94
CA GLY A 206 8.21 -20.13 -7.59
C GLY A 206 9.18 -20.04 -6.42
N MET A 207 9.24 -18.89 -5.73
CA MET A 207 10.04 -18.74 -4.52
C MET A 207 9.44 -19.59 -3.41
N ASN A 208 10.29 -20.34 -2.71
CA ASN A 208 9.86 -21.29 -1.65
C ASN A 208 8.70 -22.20 -2.09
N GLY A 209 8.64 -22.56 -3.39
CA GLY A 209 7.55 -23.37 -3.95
C GLY A 209 6.22 -22.64 -4.17
N SER A 210 6.11 -21.37 -3.80
CA SER A 210 4.88 -20.59 -3.95
C SER A 210 4.71 -20.05 -5.37
N VAL A 211 3.51 -20.20 -5.91
CA VAL A 211 3.13 -19.59 -7.19
C VAL A 211 2.62 -18.14 -7.04
N GLY A 212 2.40 -17.71 -5.80
CA GLY A 212 1.78 -16.42 -5.48
C GLY A 212 0.26 -16.48 -5.47
N CYS A 213 -0.37 -15.31 -5.33
CA CYS A 213 -1.82 -15.18 -5.33
C CYS A 213 -2.30 -14.06 -6.26
N THR A 214 -3.56 -14.15 -6.68
CA THR A 214 -4.30 -13.06 -7.33
C THR A 214 -4.72 -12.02 -6.29
N LEU A 215 -5.25 -10.88 -6.71
CA LEU A 215 -5.77 -9.87 -5.77
C LEU A 215 -7.00 -10.38 -5.02
N SER A 216 -7.88 -11.15 -5.67
CA SER A 216 -9.07 -11.72 -5.00
C SER A 216 -8.68 -12.76 -3.96
N GLU A 217 -7.74 -13.67 -4.27
CA GLU A 217 -7.21 -14.62 -3.28
C GLU A 217 -6.52 -13.90 -2.11
N LEU A 218 -5.83 -12.78 -2.37
CA LEU A 218 -5.23 -11.98 -1.29
C LEU A 218 -6.31 -11.37 -0.40
N ALA A 219 -7.41 -10.88 -0.98
CA ALA A 219 -8.57 -10.39 -0.24
C ALA A 219 -9.22 -11.50 0.60
N GLU A 220 -9.39 -12.69 0.02
CA GLU A 220 -9.89 -13.88 0.74
C GLU A 220 -9.02 -14.22 1.95
N PHE A 221 -7.68 -14.26 1.78
CA PHE A 221 -6.73 -14.53 2.88
C PHE A 221 -6.83 -13.48 3.99
N LEU A 222 -6.98 -12.21 3.64
CA LEU A 222 -7.19 -11.15 4.63
C LEU A 222 -8.51 -11.33 5.38
N MET A 223 -9.59 -11.64 4.67
CA MET A 223 -10.91 -11.85 5.28
C MET A 223 -10.95 -13.10 6.18
N GLU A 224 -10.23 -14.17 5.84
CA GLU A 224 -10.06 -15.34 6.70
C GLU A 224 -9.37 -15.01 8.03
N LEU A 225 -8.54 -13.96 8.06
CA LEU A 225 -7.92 -13.43 9.27
C LEU A 225 -8.81 -12.40 10.01
N GLY A 226 -10.04 -12.18 9.55
CA GLY A 226 -10.98 -11.24 10.14
C GLY A 226 -10.79 -9.78 9.69
N VAL A 227 -10.00 -9.53 8.64
CA VAL A 227 -9.79 -8.16 8.11
C VAL A 227 -11.09 -7.65 7.50
N VAL A 228 -11.47 -6.43 7.90
CA VAL A 228 -12.64 -5.71 7.39
C VAL A 228 -12.27 -4.50 6.54
N GLU A 229 -11.03 -4.00 6.68
CA GLU A 229 -10.45 -2.92 5.90
C GLU A 229 -9.07 -3.36 5.40
N GLY A 230 -8.81 -3.41 4.10
CA GLY A 230 -7.54 -3.94 3.59
C GLY A 230 -7.11 -3.35 2.26
N VAL A 231 -5.81 -3.04 2.14
CA VAL A 231 -5.19 -2.41 0.96
C VAL A 231 -4.02 -3.25 0.48
N ASN A 232 -3.92 -3.45 -0.83
CA ASN A 232 -2.73 -4.02 -1.45
C ASN A 232 -1.61 -2.97 -1.47
N LEU A 233 -0.40 -3.39 -1.12
CA LEU A 233 0.83 -2.61 -1.21
C LEU A 233 1.67 -3.06 -2.43
N ASP A 234 2.87 -2.48 -2.61
CA ASP A 234 3.74 -2.90 -3.71
C ASP A 234 4.15 -4.36 -3.57
N GLY A 235 4.06 -5.06 -4.66
CA GLY A 235 4.23 -6.50 -4.75
C GLY A 235 5.47 -6.94 -5.52
N GLY A 236 5.45 -8.16 -6.01
CA GLY A 236 6.51 -8.70 -6.86
C GLY A 236 7.85 -8.80 -6.15
N GLY A 237 8.88 -8.21 -6.72
CA GLY A 237 10.23 -8.20 -6.14
C GLY A 237 10.36 -7.35 -4.88
N SER A 238 9.45 -6.39 -4.67
CA SER A 238 9.45 -5.51 -3.49
C SER A 238 8.93 -6.21 -2.24
N SER A 239 8.13 -7.28 -2.38
CA SER A 239 7.51 -7.99 -1.26
C SER A 239 8.55 -8.55 -0.30
N ALA A 240 8.73 -7.90 0.85
CA ALA A 240 9.65 -8.31 1.89
C ALA A 240 9.14 -7.86 3.27
N ILE A 241 9.28 -8.74 4.27
CA ILE A 241 8.88 -8.47 5.65
C ILE A 241 9.93 -9.03 6.62
N VAL A 242 10.34 -8.20 7.57
CA VAL A 242 11.30 -8.52 8.64
C VAL A 242 10.58 -8.55 9.97
N ASN A 243 10.82 -9.58 10.78
CA ASN A 243 10.20 -9.78 12.09
C ASN A 243 10.97 -9.06 13.23
N TRP A 244 10.46 -9.20 14.47
CA TRP A 244 11.03 -8.61 15.68
C TRP A 244 12.46 -9.08 16.03
N ASP A 245 12.93 -10.18 15.46
CA ASP A 245 14.30 -10.69 15.63
C ASP A 245 15.26 -10.14 14.56
N GLY A 246 14.74 -9.31 13.63
CA GLY A 246 15.50 -8.81 12.49
C GLY A 246 15.66 -9.81 11.36
N GLU A 247 14.86 -10.86 11.35
CA GLU A 247 14.92 -11.90 10.33
C GLU A 247 13.97 -11.59 9.18
N LEU A 248 14.48 -11.69 7.95
CA LEU A 248 13.65 -11.69 6.74
C LEU A 248 12.86 -13.00 6.67
N VAL A 249 11.55 -12.95 6.87
CA VAL A 249 10.72 -14.16 7.04
C VAL A 249 10.14 -14.73 5.74
N ASN A 250 10.13 -13.95 4.66
CA ASN A 250 9.67 -14.41 3.35
C ASN A 250 10.83 -14.62 2.36
N HIS A 251 10.51 -15.01 1.13
CA HIS A 251 11.49 -15.23 0.05
C HIS A 251 11.25 -14.22 -1.09
N PRO A 252 11.86 -13.02 -1.04
CA PRO A 252 11.73 -12.02 -2.08
C PRO A 252 12.15 -12.55 -3.44
N SER A 253 11.44 -12.16 -4.51
CA SER A 253 11.69 -12.70 -5.85
C SER A 253 12.66 -11.87 -6.69
N ASP A 254 13.25 -10.80 -6.17
CA ASP A 254 14.12 -9.91 -6.94
C ASP A 254 15.43 -10.59 -7.35
N GLY A 255 15.99 -11.44 -6.52
CA GLY A 255 17.16 -12.26 -6.81
C GLY A 255 16.89 -13.47 -7.71
N GLY A 256 15.63 -13.72 -8.09
CA GLY A 256 15.23 -14.94 -8.77
C GLY A 256 15.42 -16.19 -7.89
N LYS A 257 15.70 -17.34 -8.51
CA LYS A 257 15.86 -18.63 -7.81
C LYS A 257 17.26 -18.84 -7.16
N ARG A 258 17.92 -17.75 -6.79
CA ARG A 258 19.20 -17.87 -6.07
C ARG A 258 18.96 -18.36 -4.64
N PRO A 259 19.92 -19.07 -4.04
CA PRO A 259 19.77 -19.51 -2.64
C PRO A 259 19.75 -18.35 -1.66
N GLU A 260 20.39 -17.23 -1.99
CA GLU A 260 20.37 -16.02 -1.18
C GLU A 260 19.02 -15.31 -1.35
N ARG A 261 18.42 -14.91 -0.24
CA ARG A 261 17.22 -14.07 -0.21
C ARG A 261 17.60 -12.63 -0.51
N ILE A 262 17.49 -12.22 -1.77
CA ILE A 262 17.86 -10.87 -2.19
C ILE A 262 16.63 -9.97 -2.13
N GLU A 263 16.67 -9.00 -1.23
CA GLU A 263 15.67 -7.96 -1.11
C GLU A 263 15.89 -6.87 -2.16
N ARG A 264 14.81 -6.31 -2.67
CA ARG A 264 14.84 -5.10 -3.50
C ARG A 264 15.07 -3.87 -2.64
N VAL A 265 15.86 -2.92 -3.15
CA VAL A 265 15.89 -1.55 -2.64
C VAL A 265 14.56 -0.88 -2.97
N VAL A 266 13.87 -0.39 -1.94
CA VAL A 266 12.57 0.31 -2.05
C VAL A 266 12.65 1.61 -1.24
N PRO A 267 11.91 2.67 -1.60
CA PRO A 267 11.99 3.94 -0.89
C PRO A 267 11.04 4.05 0.30
N THR A 268 9.93 3.30 0.35
CA THR A 268 8.88 3.48 1.34
C THR A 268 8.57 2.21 2.12
N PHE A 269 8.26 2.39 3.41
CA PHE A 269 8.09 1.29 4.36
C PHE A 269 6.94 1.54 5.32
N VAL A 270 6.33 0.44 5.78
CA VAL A 270 5.58 0.38 7.02
C VAL A 270 6.48 -0.21 8.09
N VAL A 271 6.63 0.51 9.19
CA VAL A 271 7.39 0.05 10.35
C VAL A 271 6.50 0.09 11.59
N ILE A 272 6.43 -1.04 12.28
CA ILE A 272 5.87 -1.08 13.63
C ILE A 272 7.03 -1.09 14.61
N SER A 273 7.06 -0.13 15.53
CA SER A 273 8.11 -0.01 16.54
C SER A 273 7.54 0.06 17.96
N GLU A 274 8.32 -0.34 18.95
CA GLU A 274 7.99 -0.15 20.36
C GLU A 274 8.21 1.34 20.72
N GLU A 275 7.24 1.97 21.38
CA GLU A 275 7.44 3.27 22.01
C GLU A 275 8.41 3.12 23.20
N LYS A 276 9.22 4.16 23.47
CA LYS A 276 10.14 4.18 24.62
C LYS A 276 9.41 4.49 25.91
#